data_626a4ccae485bfa9fccfda069ca0b6ef
#
_entry.id   626a4ccae485bfa9fccfda069ca0b6ef
#
_cell.length_a   1.000
_cell.length_b   1.000
_cell.length_c   1.000
_cell.angle_alpha   90.00
_cell.angle_beta   90.00
_cell.angle_gamma   90.00
#
_symmetry.space_group_name_H-M   'P 1'
#
loop_
_entity.id
_entity.type
_entity.pdbx_description
1 polymer ?
#
loop_
_entity_poly.entity_id
_entity_poly.type
_entity_poly.pdbx_seq_one_letter_code
_entity_poly.pdbx_strand_id
1 'polypeptide(L)'
;MATSTFPATGGFVDNTSAATFIPEIWSDEIIAAYKTNLVLAPLVKKMSMKGKKGDTIHIPAPTRGVASAKVENTAVTVQNAVESEVIVTINKHFEYSRIIEDITETQALSSLRQFYTGDAGYALAKQVDDDLFALGQYFGNGSGTWVHNNSFFCDATTGLTAYAEDTVAPADVFTDACFRALIQQMDDLDVPMDNRSFVMPPSLRNAITGIDRYVSSDFVDGRAVTNGKLGNLYGIDLFVTSNCPIVETAAANSANTGNVRGALLIHKDACVLAEQVGIRSQTQYKQEFLGTLYTADTLYGTKVVRPESGLVLVVNN
;
A
#
# COMPACT_ATOMS: atom_id res chain seq x y z
N MET A 1 -27.56 29.17 19.56
CA MET A 1 -27.67 28.96 18.11
C MET A 1 -27.80 30.36 17.47
N ALA A 2 -26.74 30.81 16.81
CA ALA A 2 -26.79 32.07 16.10
C ALA A 2 -27.46 31.82 14.74
N THR A 3 -28.61 32.38 14.53
CA THR A 3 -29.29 32.43 13.23
C THR A 3 -28.48 33.34 12.29
N SER A 4 -27.81 32.75 11.31
CA SER A 4 -27.15 33.54 10.27
C SER A 4 -28.22 34.24 9.44
N THR A 5 -28.30 35.53 9.57
CA THR A 5 -29.16 36.39 8.72
C THR A 5 -28.38 36.71 7.46
N PHE A 6 -28.80 36.19 6.33
CA PHE A 6 -28.25 36.57 5.03
C PHE A 6 -28.74 37.95 4.63
N PRO A 7 -27.87 38.86 4.21
CA PRO A 7 -28.34 40.09 3.57
C PRO A 7 -28.91 39.75 2.19
N ALA A 8 -30.18 40.07 2.01
CA ALA A 8 -30.96 39.76 0.81
C ALA A 8 -30.73 40.72 -0.35
N THR A 9 -29.58 41.29 -0.58
CA THR A 9 -29.40 42.24 -1.69
C THR A 9 -28.03 42.15 -2.36
N GLY A 10 -28.08 41.78 -3.56
CA GLY A 10 -27.49 42.04 -4.81
C GLY A 10 -26.13 42.74 -4.90
N GLY A 11 -25.33 42.24 -5.79
CA GLY A 11 -24.06 42.81 -6.21
C GLY A 11 -22.94 41.75 -6.25
N PHE A 12 -23.31 40.56 -6.63
CA PHE A 12 -22.28 39.51 -6.81
C PHE A 12 -21.81 39.54 -8.25
N VAL A 13 -20.49 39.64 -8.43
CA VAL A 13 -19.84 39.32 -9.69
C VAL A 13 -20.14 37.87 -9.99
N ASP A 14 -20.73 37.61 -11.13
CA ASP A 14 -21.17 36.29 -11.59
C ASP A 14 -19.99 35.32 -11.69
N ASN A 15 -19.89 34.42 -10.70
CA ASN A 15 -18.82 33.41 -10.61
C ASN A 15 -19.00 32.20 -11.53
N THR A 16 -20.01 32.26 -12.44
CA THR A 16 -20.30 31.16 -13.35
C THR A 16 -19.16 30.88 -14.33
N SER A 17 -18.37 31.91 -14.65
CA SER A 17 -17.20 31.76 -15.54
C SER A 17 -15.94 31.21 -14.80
N ALA A 18 -15.80 31.49 -13.52
CA ALA A 18 -14.65 30.99 -12.72
C ALA A 18 -14.82 29.54 -12.32
N ALA A 19 -16.05 29.07 -12.12
CA ALA A 19 -16.33 27.69 -11.72
C ALA A 19 -15.93 26.64 -12.78
N THR A 20 -15.89 27.04 -14.05
CA THR A 20 -15.52 26.12 -15.15
C THR A 20 -14.01 25.94 -15.28
N PHE A 21 -13.22 26.94 -14.90
CA PHE A 21 -11.75 26.89 -15.00
C PHE A 21 -11.07 26.25 -13.78
N ILE A 22 -11.60 26.52 -12.60
CA ILE A 22 -11.02 26.08 -11.33
C ILE A 22 -11.02 24.55 -11.18
N PRO A 23 -12.09 23.80 -11.52
CA PRO A 23 -12.13 22.35 -11.34
C PRO A 23 -11.07 21.58 -12.12
N GLU A 24 -10.79 21.98 -13.36
CA GLU A 24 -9.84 21.29 -14.22
C GLU A 24 -8.41 21.43 -13.72
N ILE A 25 -7.98 22.61 -13.32
CA ILE A 25 -6.65 22.88 -12.79
C ILE A 25 -6.41 22.12 -11.49
N TRP A 26 -7.40 22.11 -10.61
CA TRP A 26 -7.30 21.41 -9.33
C TRP A 26 -7.26 19.88 -9.51
N SER A 27 -8.02 19.38 -10.46
CA SER A 27 -8.05 17.96 -10.79
C SER A 27 -6.67 17.46 -11.27
N ASP A 28 -6.01 18.23 -12.14
CA ASP A 28 -4.70 17.89 -12.67
C ASP A 28 -3.61 17.89 -11.57
N GLU A 29 -3.64 18.86 -10.67
CA GLU A 29 -2.72 18.93 -9.55
C GLU A 29 -2.89 17.75 -8.60
N ILE A 30 -4.11 17.34 -8.26
CA ILE A 30 -4.38 16.19 -7.41
C ILE A 30 -3.89 14.89 -8.06
N ILE A 31 -4.15 14.67 -9.33
CA ILE A 31 -3.71 13.47 -10.03
C ILE A 31 -2.17 13.37 -10.01
N ALA A 32 -1.47 14.47 -10.22
CA ALA A 32 0.00 14.50 -10.16
C ALA A 32 0.53 14.15 -8.76
N ALA A 33 -0.03 14.73 -7.70
CA ALA A 33 0.35 14.45 -6.32
C ALA A 33 0.06 12.97 -5.94
N TYR A 34 -1.10 12.45 -6.33
CA TYR A 34 -1.47 11.06 -6.10
C TYR A 34 -0.48 10.07 -6.72
N LYS A 35 -0.09 10.26 -7.96
CA LYS A 35 0.85 9.38 -8.65
C LYS A 35 2.25 9.39 -8.02
N THR A 36 2.67 10.49 -7.47
CA THR A 36 4.02 10.64 -6.91
C THR A 36 4.17 9.97 -5.56
N ASN A 37 3.13 9.93 -4.75
CA ASN A 37 3.18 9.47 -3.35
C ASN A 37 2.82 7.98 -3.16
N LEU A 38 2.34 7.28 -4.18
CA LEU A 38 2.02 5.86 -4.09
C LEU A 38 3.29 5.00 -4.22
N VAL A 39 3.56 4.19 -3.21
CA VAL A 39 4.66 3.22 -3.19
C VAL A 39 4.17 1.83 -3.58
N LEU A 40 3.15 1.29 -2.91
CA LEU A 40 2.64 -0.07 -3.15
C LEU A 40 1.76 -0.19 -4.39
N ALA A 41 1.00 0.85 -4.73
CA ALA A 41 0.07 0.79 -5.86
C ALA A 41 0.70 0.40 -7.21
N PRO A 42 1.93 0.81 -7.59
CA PRO A 42 2.59 0.31 -8.80
C PRO A 42 3.12 -1.11 -8.67
N LEU A 43 3.35 -1.62 -7.45
CA LEU A 43 3.96 -2.92 -7.18
C LEU A 43 2.94 -4.06 -7.14
N VAL A 44 1.66 -3.76 -7.04
CA VAL A 44 0.56 -4.73 -7.00
C VAL A 44 -0.16 -4.79 -8.34
N LYS A 45 -0.93 -5.86 -8.54
CA LYS A 45 -1.76 -6.04 -9.73
C LYS A 45 -2.92 -5.07 -9.71
N LYS A 46 -3.03 -4.25 -10.77
CA LYS A 46 -4.14 -3.31 -10.93
C LYS A 46 -5.23 -3.90 -11.80
N MET A 47 -6.47 -3.73 -11.35
CA MET A 47 -7.66 -4.04 -12.11
C MET A 47 -8.55 -2.80 -12.18
N SER A 48 -9.12 -2.53 -13.36
CA SER A 48 -9.98 -1.36 -13.56
C SER A 48 -11.42 -1.80 -13.83
N MET A 49 -12.33 -1.23 -13.06
CA MET A 49 -13.78 -1.33 -13.29
C MET A 49 -14.39 -0.01 -13.78
N LYS A 50 -13.56 0.93 -14.27
CA LYS A 50 -14.06 2.22 -14.77
C LYS A 50 -15.15 2.02 -15.83
N GLY A 51 -16.30 2.64 -15.61
CA GLY A 51 -17.45 2.55 -16.52
C GLY A 51 -18.26 1.24 -16.46
N LYS A 52 -17.89 0.29 -15.62
CA LYS A 52 -18.67 -0.93 -15.40
C LYS A 52 -19.56 -0.80 -14.18
N LYS A 53 -20.79 -1.37 -14.25
CA LYS A 53 -21.70 -1.48 -13.12
C LYS A 53 -21.37 -2.77 -12.36
N GLY A 54 -21.41 -2.71 -11.05
CA GLY A 54 -21.11 -3.83 -10.14
C GLY A 54 -20.19 -3.35 -9.02
N ASP A 55 -20.15 -4.09 -7.94
CA ASP A 55 -19.38 -3.84 -6.72
C ASP A 55 -18.32 -4.92 -6.48
N THR A 56 -18.30 -5.98 -7.28
CA THR A 56 -17.43 -7.13 -7.10
C THR A 56 -16.74 -7.55 -8.40
N ILE A 57 -15.52 -8.05 -8.25
CA ILE A 57 -14.77 -8.72 -9.33
C ILE A 57 -14.54 -10.17 -8.90
N HIS A 58 -14.99 -11.10 -9.71
CA HIS A 58 -14.76 -12.52 -9.50
C HIS A 58 -13.52 -12.97 -10.27
N ILE A 59 -12.54 -13.50 -9.55
CA ILE A 59 -11.30 -14.04 -10.13
C ILE A 59 -11.35 -15.56 -9.96
N PRO A 60 -11.49 -16.34 -11.05
CA PRO A 60 -11.52 -17.80 -10.95
C PRO A 60 -10.14 -18.32 -10.49
N ALA A 61 -10.16 -19.24 -9.53
CA ALA A 61 -8.99 -19.92 -8.99
C ALA A 61 -9.17 -21.43 -9.10
N PRO A 62 -8.96 -22.03 -10.28
CA PRO A 62 -9.14 -23.46 -10.49
C PRO A 62 -8.11 -24.26 -9.69
N THR A 63 -8.57 -25.37 -9.08
CA THR A 63 -7.70 -26.29 -8.35
C THR A 63 -6.85 -27.11 -9.33
N ARG A 64 -5.56 -27.26 -9.05
CA ARG A 64 -4.67 -28.11 -9.85
C ARG A 64 -4.94 -29.59 -9.56
N GLY A 65 -4.99 -30.40 -10.61
CA GLY A 65 -5.04 -31.84 -10.51
C GLY A 65 -3.70 -32.47 -10.10
N VAL A 66 -3.75 -33.60 -9.46
CA VAL A 66 -2.56 -34.39 -9.06
C VAL A 66 -2.51 -35.67 -9.91
N ALA A 67 -1.34 -36.00 -10.44
CA ALA A 67 -1.16 -37.25 -11.16
C ALA A 67 -1.29 -38.44 -10.19
N SER A 68 -2.12 -39.43 -10.56
CA SER A 68 -2.28 -40.67 -9.82
C SER A 68 -1.71 -41.85 -10.60
N ALA A 69 -1.09 -42.81 -9.89
CA ALA A 69 -0.55 -44.01 -10.51
C ALA A 69 -1.70 -44.89 -11.01
N LYS A 70 -1.61 -45.33 -12.27
CA LYS A 70 -2.56 -46.25 -12.89
C LYS A 70 -2.09 -47.70 -12.69
N VAL A 71 -2.94 -48.54 -12.11
CA VAL A 71 -2.69 -49.96 -11.99
C VAL A 71 -3.26 -50.67 -13.23
N GLU A 72 -2.59 -51.72 -13.69
CA GLU A 72 -3.08 -52.56 -14.83
C GLU A 72 -4.47 -53.12 -14.53
N ASN A 73 -5.30 -53.20 -15.55
CA ASN A 73 -6.68 -53.73 -15.50
C ASN A 73 -7.64 -53.00 -14.53
N THR A 74 -7.31 -51.81 -14.06
CA THR A 74 -8.24 -50.99 -13.26
C THR A 74 -8.72 -49.76 -14.07
N ALA A 75 -9.92 -49.25 -13.79
CA ALA A 75 -10.43 -48.01 -14.38
C ALA A 75 -9.58 -46.82 -13.94
N VAL A 76 -9.46 -45.76 -14.76
CA VAL A 76 -8.81 -44.51 -14.40
C VAL A 76 -9.59 -43.83 -13.28
N THR A 77 -8.89 -43.27 -12.32
CA THR A 77 -9.48 -42.43 -11.26
C THR A 77 -9.79 -41.05 -11.82
N VAL A 78 -11.06 -40.74 -11.92
CA VAL A 78 -11.50 -39.39 -12.32
C VAL A 78 -11.38 -38.47 -11.11
N GLN A 79 -10.60 -37.40 -11.24
CA GLN A 79 -10.46 -36.39 -10.20
C GLN A 79 -11.61 -35.37 -10.32
N ASN A 80 -12.24 -35.06 -9.19
CA ASN A 80 -13.20 -33.95 -9.14
C ASN A 80 -12.44 -32.62 -9.22
N ALA A 81 -12.81 -31.79 -10.20
CA ALA A 81 -12.40 -30.41 -10.24
C ALA A 81 -13.30 -29.63 -9.27
N VAL A 82 -12.69 -29.05 -8.23
CA VAL A 82 -13.37 -28.10 -7.35
C VAL A 82 -12.97 -26.73 -7.83
N GLU A 83 -13.90 -26.00 -8.41
CA GLU A 83 -13.67 -24.63 -8.83
C GLU A 83 -13.88 -23.70 -7.63
N SER A 84 -12.89 -22.86 -7.36
CA SER A 84 -12.96 -21.81 -6.36
C SER A 84 -12.77 -20.45 -7.03
N GLU A 85 -13.21 -19.39 -6.35
CA GLU A 85 -13.05 -18.01 -6.82
C GLU A 85 -12.58 -17.11 -5.70
N VAL A 86 -11.83 -16.08 -6.07
CA VAL A 86 -11.46 -14.97 -5.18
C VAL A 86 -12.32 -13.77 -5.56
N ILE A 87 -13.14 -13.32 -4.61
CA ILE A 87 -14.03 -12.17 -4.81
C ILE A 87 -13.33 -10.93 -4.28
N VAL A 88 -13.11 -9.95 -5.16
CA VAL A 88 -12.59 -8.62 -4.82
C VAL A 88 -13.77 -7.66 -4.74
N THR A 89 -14.07 -7.15 -3.56
CA THR A 89 -15.16 -6.20 -3.32
C THR A 89 -14.65 -4.78 -3.35
N ILE A 90 -15.34 -3.89 -4.06
CA ILE A 90 -15.07 -2.47 -4.12
C ILE A 90 -15.99 -1.76 -3.14
N ASN A 91 -15.50 -1.53 -1.92
CA ASN A 91 -16.28 -0.98 -0.80
C ASN A 91 -15.59 0.19 -0.10
N LYS A 92 -14.42 0.62 -0.59
CA LYS A 92 -13.65 1.68 0.04
C LYS A 92 -13.84 2.99 -0.71
N HIS A 93 -14.67 3.87 -0.13
CA HIS A 93 -14.92 5.20 -0.65
C HIS A 93 -14.35 6.22 0.33
N PHE A 94 -13.29 6.91 -0.09
CA PHE A 94 -12.63 7.93 0.72
C PHE A 94 -12.78 9.30 0.06
N GLU A 95 -12.97 10.31 0.90
CA GLU A 95 -13.10 11.70 0.50
C GLU A 95 -12.14 12.61 1.26
N TYR A 96 -11.79 13.70 0.63
CA TYR A 96 -11.12 14.84 1.24
C TYR A 96 -11.90 16.09 0.89
N SER A 97 -12.41 16.81 1.89
CA SER A 97 -13.25 18.01 1.68
C SER A 97 -12.71 19.18 2.47
N ARG A 98 -12.63 20.36 1.83
CA ARG A 98 -12.24 21.63 2.46
C ARG A 98 -13.09 22.77 1.91
N ILE A 99 -13.46 23.70 2.80
CA ILE A 99 -14.09 24.98 2.42
C ILE A 99 -13.04 26.06 2.54
N ILE A 100 -12.90 26.84 1.48
CA ILE A 100 -12.02 28.02 1.44
C ILE A 100 -12.93 29.24 1.37
N GLU A 101 -12.88 30.10 2.37
CA GLU A 101 -13.65 31.34 2.42
C GLU A 101 -13.06 32.40 1.48
N ASP A 102 -13.92 33.19 0.87
CA ASP A 102 -13.53 34.24 -0.09
C ASP A 102 -12.59 35.28 0.54
N ILE A 103 -12.79 35.63 1.82
CA ILE A 103 -11.92 36.56 2.56
C ILE A 103 -10.53 35.97 2.68
N THR A 104 -10.44 34.68 3.03
CA THR A 104 -9.15 33.99 3.18
C THR A 104 -8.43 33.90 1.84
N GLU A 105 -9.16 33.60 0.76
CA GLU A 105 -8.59 33.53 -0.60
C GLU A 105 -8.07 34.90 -1.07
N THR A 106 -8.77 35.99 -0.72
CA THR A 106 -8.36 37.36 -1.11
C THR A 106 -7.16 37.86 -0.31
N GLN A 107 -7.05 37.46 0.96
CA GLN A 107 -5.99 37.92 1.87
C GLN A 107 -4.78 36.98 1.92
N ALA A 108 -4.97 35.71 1.55
CA ALA A 108 -3.91 34.73 1.55
C ALA A 108 -3.02 34.82 0.31
N LEU A 109 -1.79 34.32 0.45
CA LEU A 109 -0.90 34.12 -0.68
C LEU A 109 -1.53 33.13 -1.68
N SER A 110 -1.34 33.36 -2.97
CA SER A 110 -1.88 32.56 -4.08
C SER A 110 -1.53 31.05 -4.01
N SER A 111 -0.58 30.68 -3.15
CA SER A 111 -0.14 29.31 -2.93
C SER A 111 -1.07 28.47 -2.03
N LEU A 112 -2.04 29.07 -1.34
CA LEU A 112 -2.89 28.36 -0.36
C LEU A 112 -3.75 27.28 -1.04
N ARG A 113 -4.35 27.61 -2.16
CA ARG A 113 -5.17 26.67 -2.95
C ARG A 113 -4.33 25.48 -3.43
N GLN A 114 -3.14 25.77 -3.98
CA GLN A 114 -2.22 24.74 -4.46
C GLN A 114 -1.75 23.81 -3.33
N PHE A 115 -1.52 24.38 -2.14
CA PHE A 115 -1.17 23.61 -0.97
C PHE A 115 -2.28 22.60 -0.59
N TYR A 116 -3.54 23.03 -0.50
CA TYR A 116 -4.64 22.13 -0.14
C TYR A 116 -4.93 21.09 -1.22
N THR A 117 -4.73 21.42 -2.48
CA THR A 117 -4.85 20.46 -3.58
C THR A 117 -3.78 19.38 -3.48
N GLY A 118 -2.54 19.77 -3.20
CA GLY A 118 -1.45 18.84 -2.99
C GLY A 118 -1.64 17.95 -1.75
N ASP A 119 -2.15 18.54 -0.65
CA ASP A 119 -2.47 17.83 0.59
C ASP A 119 -3.58 16.78 0.37
N ALA A 120 -4.63 17.13 -0.37
CA ALA A 120 -5.70 16.19 -0.74
C ALA A 120 -5.17 14.99 -1.53
N GLY A 121 -4.30 15.23 -2.52
CA GLY A 121 -3.66 14.18 -3.29
C GLY A 121 -2.80 13.25 -2.41
N TYR A 122 -2.01 13.85 -1.53
CA TYR A 122 -1.19 13.09 -0.58
C TYR A 122 -2.05 12.27 0.40
N ALA A 123 -3.12 12.83 0.95
CA ALA A 123 -3.99 12.15 1.91
C ALA A 123 -4.68 10.93 1.28
N LEU A 124 -5.22 11.08 0.06
CA LEU A 124 -5.84 9.97 -0.66
C LEU A 124 -4.83 8.90 -1.08
N ALA A 125 -3.65 9.32 -1.53
CA ALA A 125 -2.56 8.42 -1.87
C ALA A 125 -2.09 7.61 -0.67
N LYS A 126 -1.91 8.28 0.48
CA LYS A 126 -1.52 7.64 1.73
C LYS A 126 -2.55 6.62 2.19
N GLN A 127 -3.85 6.93 2.08
CA GLN A 127 -4.91 6.01 2.48
C GLN A 127 -4.91 4.72 1.64
N VAL A 128 -4.67 4.84 0.33
CA VAL A 128 -4.55 3.65 -0.54
C VAL A 128 -3.34 2.80 -0.16
N ASP A 129 -2.22 3.46 0.15
CA ASP A 129 -0.99 2.79 0.58
C ASP A 129 -1.19 2.08 1.94
N ASP A 130 -1.81 2.75 2.92
CA ASP A 130 -2.14 2.19 4.24
C ASP A 130 -3.04 0.94 4.10
N ASP A 131 -4.05 1.01 3.24
CA ASP A 131 -4.93 -0.11 2.97
C ASP A 131 -4.23 -1.29 2.28
N LEU A 132 -3.27 -1.02 1.40
CA LEU A 132 -2.45 -2.06 0.78
C LEU A 132 -1.49 -2.70 1.77
N PHE A 133 -0.89 -1.92 2.67
CA PHE A 133 -0.06 -2.45 3.75
C PHE A 133 -0.86 -3.33 4.70
N ALA A 134 -2.10 -2.95 5.03
CA ALA A 134 -2.98 -3.74 5.88
C ALA A 134 -3.27 -5.14 5.32
N LEU A 135 -3.15 -5.35 4.01
CA LEU A 135 -3.27 -6.68 3.41
C LEU A 135 -2.18 -7.66 3.87
N GLY A 136 -1.06 -7.17 4.40
CA GLY A 136 -0.04 -8.02 4.99
C GLY A 136 -0.57 -8.95 6.09
N GLN A 137 -1.63 -8.56 6.79
CA GLN A 137 -2.31 -9.38 7.81
C GLN A 137 -3.05 -10.61 7.25
N TYR A 138 -3.18 -10.70 5.95
CA TYR A 138 -3.89 -11.79 5.24
C TYR A 138 -2.96 -12.66 4.39
N PHE A 139 -1.65 -12.55 4.57
CA PHE A 139 -0.69 -13.44 3.93
C PHE A 139 -0.66 -14.80 4.63
N GLY A 140 -0.26 -15.83 3.92
CA GLY A 140 -0.24 -17.19 4.42
C GLY A 140 -1.60 -17.65 4.95
N ASN A 141 -1.65 -18.05 6.20
CA ASN A 141 -2.88 -18.42 6.91
C ASN A 141 -3.48 -17.26 7.73
N GLY A 142 -3.05 -16.01 7.48
CA GLY A 142 -3.51 -14.84 8.21
C GLY A 142 -4.99 -14.54 8.06
N SER A 143 -5.64 -14.18 9.15
CA SER A 143 -7.07 -13.87 9.23
C SER A 143 -7.36 -12.47 9.78
N GLY A 144 -6.50 -11.50 9.45
CA GLY A 144 -6.61 -10.12 9.93
C GLY A 144 -5.71 -9.80 11.13
N THR A 145 -4.72 -10.64 11.39
CA THR A 145 -3.69 -10.42 12.41
C THR A 145 -2.30 -10.49 11.77
N TRP A 146 -1.32 -9.87 12.41
CA TRP A 146 0.06 -9.92 11.94
C TRP A 146 0.77 -11.24 12.32
N VAL A 147 0.18 -12.04 13.21
CA VAL A 147 0.68 -13.38 13.59
C VAL A 147 0.14 -14.40 12.61
N HIS A 148 0.99 -14.83 11.70
CA HIS A 148 0.66 -15.87 10.73
C HIS A 148 1.94 -16.55 10.23
N ASN A 149 1.81 -17.66 9.52
CA ASN A 149 2.96 -18.49 9.08
C ASN A 149 3.92 -17.78 8.09
N ASN A 150 3.52 -16.63 7.53
CA ASN A 150 4.34 -15.81 6.64
C ASN A 150 4.86 -14.52 7.31
N SER A 151 4.81 -14.45 8.65
CA SER A 151 5.38 -13.35 9.45
C SER A 151 6.60 -13.81 10.22
N PHE A 152 7.70 -13.06 10.11
CA PHE A 152 9.00 -13.45 10.65
C PHE A 152 9.72 -12.28 11.32
N PHE A 153 10.55 -12.61 12.32
CA PHE A 153 11.64 -11.77 12.80
C PHE A 153 12.97 -12.18 12.17
N CYS A 154 13.91 -11.26 12.10
CA CYS A 154 15.32 -11.60 11.87
C CYS A 154 15.92 -12.26 13.11
N ASP A 155 16.66 -13.34 12.91
CA ASP A 155 17.42 -14.04 13.94
C ASP A 155 18.87 -14.24 13.44
N ALA A 156 19.85 -13.81 14.22
CA ALA A 156 21.27 -13.91 13.85
C ALA A 156 21.74 -15.36 13.75
N THR A 157 21.09 -16.30 14.43
CA THR A 157 21.48 -17.71 14.52
C THR A 157 20.79 -18.55 13.45
N THR A 158 19.49 -18.40 13.28
CA THR A 158 18.67 -19.23 12.38
C THR A 158 18.27 -18.51 11.09
N GLY A 159 18.55 -17.22 10.98
CA GLY A 159 18.17 -16.34 9.88
C GLY A 159 16.75 -15.78 10.05
N LEU A 160 15.74 -16.63 10.26
CA LEU A 160 14.35 -16.24 10.50
C LEU A 160 13.74 -17.00 11.66
N THR A 161 12.94 -16.29 12.47
CA THR A 161 12.07 -16.86 13.50
C THR A 161 10.64 -16.39 13.27
N ALA A 162 9.66 -17.27 13.47
CA ALA A 162 8.25 -16.91 13.32
C ALA A 162 7.87 -15.78 14.29
N TYR A 163 7.11 -14.82 13.79
CA TYR A 163 6.59 -13.72 14.60
C TYR A 163 5.53 -14.22 15.58
N ALA A 164 5.63 -13.81 16.82
CA ALA A 164 4.62 -13.97 17.84
C ALA A 164 4.47 -12.65 18.61
N GLU A 165 3.23 -12.27 18.93
CA GLU A 165 2.94 -11.07 19.76
C GLU A 165 3.56 -11.20 21.15
N ASP A 166 3.87 -10.09 21.78
CA ASP A 166 4.49 -9.99 23.11
C ASP A 166 5.84 -10.70 23.25
N THR A 167 6.42 -11.15 22.15
CA THR A 167 7.76 -11.72 22.18
C THR A 167 8.76 -10.58 22.05
N VAL A 168 9.83 -10.62 22.83
CA VAL A 168 10.99 -9.76 22.58
C VAL A 168 11.41 -10.03 21.16
N ALA A 169 11.20 -9.05 20.26
CA ALA A 169 11.86 -9.13 18.98
C ALA A 169 13.33 -9.35 19.29
N PRO A 170 13.96 -10.40 18.74
CA PRO A 170 15.37 -10.58 18.91
C PRO A 170 16.03 -9.25 18.63
N ALA A 171 16.87 -8.77 19.55
CA ALA A 171 17.60 -7.49 19.37
C ALA A 171 18.53 -7.55 18.16
N ASP A 172 18.33 -8.54 17.33
CA ASP A 172 19.15 -8.90 16.22
C ASP A 172 18.95 -7.93 15.07
N VAL A 173 20.05 -7.31 14.72
CA VAL A 173 20.17 -6.45 13.56
C VAL A 173 19.88 -7.29 12.32
N PHE A 174 19.16 -6.73 11.37
CA PHE A 174 18.96 -7.32 10.05
C PHE A 174 20.30 -7.73 9.42
N THR A 175 20.42 -9.00 9.03
CA THR A 175 21.63 -9.58 8.46
C THR A 175 21.39 -10.08 7.03
N ASP A 176 22.47 -10.25 6.26
CA ASP A 176 22.43 -10.91 4.95
C ASP A 176 21.80 -12.31 5.02
N ALA A 177 22.07 -13.05 6.09
CA ALA A 177 21.48 -14.37 6.32
C ALA A 177 19.96 -14.32 6.45
N CYS A 178 19.43 -13.33 7.16
CA CYS A 178 18.00 -13.10 7.31
C CYS A 178 17.35 -12.83 5.93
N PHE A 179 17.93 -11.95 5.13
CA PHE A 179 17.37 -11.63 3.82
C PHE A 179 17.38 -12.82 2.86
N ARG A 180 18.46 -13.60 2.86
CA ARG A 180 18.53 -14.84 2.07
C ARG A 180 17.52 -15.88 2.53
N ALA A 181 17.34 -16.04 3.85
CA ALA A 181 16.33 -16.96 4.39
C ALA A 181 14.91 -16.50 4.03
N LEU A 182 14.63 -15.18 4.00
CA LEU A 182 13.35 -14.64 3.54
C LEU A 182 13.09 -14.94 2.06
N ILE A 183 14.13 -14.84 1.22
CA ILE A 183 14.04 -15.23 -0.19
C ILE A 183 13.77 -16.72 -0.33
N GLN A 184 14.48 -17.54 0.44
CA GLN A 184 14.29 -18.99 0.44
C GLN A 184 12.85 -19.38 0.81
N GLN A 185 12.23 -18.71 1.80
CA GLN A 185 10.83 -18.98 2.14
C GLN A 185 9.88 -18.71 0.95
N MET A 186 10.15 -17.68 0.14
CA MET A 186 9.38 -17.44 -1.08
C MET A 186 9.62 -18.50 -2.16
N ASP A 187 10.85 -18.97 -2.26
CA ASP A 187 11.22 -20.00 -3.24
C ASP A 187 10.61 -21.36 -2.84
N ASP A 188 10.60 -21.69 -1.54
CA ASP A 188 9.96 -22.89 -1.00
C ASP A 188 8.42 -22.91 -1.23
N LEU A 189 7.81 -21.74 -1.41
CA LEU A 189 6.41 -21.58 -1.74
C LEU A 189 6.14 -21.54 -3.27
N ASP A 190 7.13 -21.87 -4.10
CA ASP A 190 7.05 -21.87 -5.57
C ASP A 190 6.61 -20.53 -6.17
N VAL A 191 6.91 -19.40 -5.52
CA VAL A 191 6.59 -18.06 -6.04
C VAL A 191 7.59 -17.70 -7.15
N PRO A 192 7.16 -17.21 -8.32
CA PRO A 192 8.07 -16.79 -9.39
C PRO A 192 9.10 -15.77 -8.91
N MET A 193 10.35 -15.87 -9.41
CA MET A 193 11.44 -14.96 -9.03
C MET A 193 11.28 -13.56 -9.60
N ASP A 194 10.53 -13.43 -10.71
CA ASP A 194 10.30 -12.15 -11.37
C ASP A 194 9.29 -11.29 -10.60
N ASN A 195 9.41 -9.97 -10.71
CA ASN A 195 8.47 -9.01 -10.13
C ASN A 195 8.27 -9.13 -8.61
N ARG A 196 9.31 -9.52 -7.89
CA ARG A 196 9.36 -9.46 -6.43
C ARG A 196 9.82 -8.07 -6.00
N SER A 197 9.18 -7.51 -4.99
CA SER A 197 9.51 -6.21 -4.45
C SER A 197 9.55 -6.27 -2.94
N PHE A 198 10.56 -5.63 -2.34
CA PHE A 198 10.69 -5.51 -0.91
C PHE A 198 10.49 -4.06 -0.47
N VAL A 199 9.42 -3.83 0.29
CA VAL A 199 9.06 -2.52 0.82
C VAL A 199 9.38 -2.50 2.31
N MET A 200 10.21 -1.56 2.72
CA MET A 200 10.80 -1.53 4.04
C MET A 200 10.77 -0.15 4.71
N PRO A 201 10.79 -0.11 6.06
CA PRO A 201 10.91 1.14 6.80
C PRO A 201 12.34 1.72 6.71
N PRO A 202 12.51 3.03 6.99
CA PRO A 202 13.83 3.68 6.97
C PRO A 202 14.84 3.08 7.95
N SER A 203 14.40 2.52 9.08
CA SER A 203 15.25 1.81 10.04
C SER A 203 15.98 0.63 9.40
N LEU A 204 15.25 -0.16 8.61
CA LEU A 204 15.82 -1.32 7.92
C LEU A 204 16.81 -0.91 6.82
N ARG A 205 16.55 0.22 6.14
CA ARG A 205 17.52 0.78 5.18
C ARG A 205 18.85 1.09 5.85
N ASN A 206 18.82 1.69 7.06
CA ASN A 206 20.04 1.95 7.82
C ASN A 206 20.80 0.66 8.14
N ALA A 207 20.10 -0.40 8.56
CA ALA A 207 20.69 -1.69 8.84
C ALA A 207 21.33 -2.32 7.59
N ILE A 208 20.64 -2.30 6.44
CA ILE A 208 21.16 -2.84 5.16
C ILE A 208 22.42 -2.11 4.70
N THR A 209 22.47 -0.77 4.83
CA THR A 209 23.65 0.01 4.46
C THR A 209 24.85 -0.23 5.38
N GLY A 210 24.65 -0.80 6.56
CA GLY A 210 25.71 -1.21 7.49
C GLY A 210 26.32 -2.59 7.18
N ILE A 211 25.76 -3.34 6.21
CA ILE A 211 26.29 -4.65 5.85
C ILE A 211 27.41 -4.50 4.80
N ASP A 212 28.64 -4.83 5.17
CA ASP A 212 29.84 -4.66 4.32
C ASP A 212 29.70 -5.30 2.94
N ARG A 213 29.03 -6.47 2.86
CA ARG A 213 28.80 -7.19 1.60
C ARG A 213 28.03 -6.35 0.55
N TYR A 214 27.18 -5.44 0.97
CA TYR A 214 26.36 -4.64 0.06
C TYR A 214 26.97 -3.27 -0.27
N VAL A 215 27.94 -2.84 0.53
CA VAL A 215 28.53 -1.49 0.45
C VAL A 215 29.95 -1.55 -0.09
N SER A 216 30.69 -2.64 0.12
CA SER A 216 32.07 -2.78 -0.30
C SER A 216 32.20 -2.91 -1.82
N SER A 217 33.11 -2.17 -2.41
CA SER A 217 33.45 -2.26 -3.84
C SER A 217 34.01 -3.62 -4.25
N ASP A 218 34.49 -4.41 -3.30
CA ASP A 218 35.03 -5.74 -3.56
C ASP A 218 33.93 -6.78 -3.90
N PHE A 219 32.70 -6.53 -3.47
CA PHE A 219 31.56 -7.41 -3.69
C PHE A 219 30.54 -6.88 -4.71
N VAL A 220 30.51 -5.56 -4.93
CA VAL A 220 29.58 -4.90 -5.85
C VAL A 220 30.41 -4.28 -6.96
N ASP A 221 30.36 -4.87 -8.14
CA ASP A 221 31.10 -4.47 -9.35
C ASP A 221 31.11 -2.94 -9.57
N GLY A 222 32.10 -2.25 -8.97
CA GLY A 222 32.37 -0.83 -9.12
C GLY A 222 31.31 0.17 -8.69
N ARG A 223 30.19 -0.26 -8.11
CA ARG A 223 29.09 0.61 -7.66
C ARG A 223 28.81 0.44 -6.16
N ALA A 224 29.78 0.81 -5.33
CA ALA A 224 29.50 1.13 -3.94
C ALA A 224 28.31 2.10 -3.88
N VAL A 225 27.47 2.00 -2.84
CA VAL A 225 26.29 2.85 -2.63
C VAL A 225 26.72 4.32 -2.47
N THR A 226 27.18 4.93 -3.55
CA THR A 226 27.65 6.33 -3.58
C THR A 226 26.51 7.33 -3.39
N ASN A 227 25.27 6.95 -3.74
CA ASN A 227 24.10 7.84 -3.75
C ASN A 227 23.01 7.47 -2.75
N GLY A 228 23.24 6.52 -1.83
CA GLY A 228 22.21 6.06 -0.88
C GLY A 228 20.98 5.44 -1.52
N LYS A 229 20.99 5.15 -2.82
CA LYS A 229 19.95 4.39 -3.52
C LYS A 229 20.28 2.91 -3.38
N LEU A 230 19.48 2.22 -2.59
CA LEU A 230 19.37 0.78 -2.63
C LEU A 230 18.56 0.45 -3.89
N GLY A 231 19.20 -0.11 -4.91
CA GLY A 231 18.55 -0.44 -6.16
C GLY A 231 17.88 -1.80 -6.12
N ASN A 232 18.61 -2.82 -6.55
CA ASN A 232 18.18 -4.22 -6.60
C ASN A 232 19.16 -5.07 -5.78
N LEU A 233 18.63 -5.98 -4.97
CA LEU A 233 19.41 -6.90 -4.17
C LEU A 233 18.91 -8.33 -4.38
N TYR A 234 19.77 -9.24 -4.82
CA TYR A 234 19.41 -10.61 -5.20
C TYR A 234 18.24 -10.73 -6.20
N GLY A 235 18.12 -9.77 -7.12
CA GLY A 235 17.02 -9.73 -8.10
C GLY A 235 15.72 -9.14 -7.59
N ILE A 236 15.70 -8.62 -6.36
CA ILE A 236 14.52 -8.00 -5.73
C ILE A 236 14.70 -6.49 -5.68
N ASP A 237 13.69 -5.75 -6.12
CA ASP A 237 13.68 -4.29 -6.06
C ASP A 237 13.36 -3.82 -4.64
N LEU A 238 14.18 -2.90 -4.12
CA LEU A 238 14.07 -2.36 -2.78
C LEU A 238 13.41 -0.99 -2.78
N PHE A 239 12.34 -0.84 -2.00
CA PHE A 239 11.61 0.41 -1.82
C PHE A 239 11.59 0.82 -0.36
N VAL A 240 11.88 2.08 -0.09
CA VAL A 240 11.88 2.63 1.28
C VAL A 240 10.71 3.57 1.45
N THR A 241 9.91 3.33 2.48
CA THR A 241 8.80 4.21 2.85
C THR A 241 8.66 4.32 4.37
N SER A 242 8.30 5.49 4.85
CA SER A 242 7.95 5.70 6.25
C SER A 242 6.53 5.22 6.60
N ASN A 243 5.76 4.84 5.57
CA ASN A 243 4.36 4.41 5.70
C ASN A 243 4.20 2.93 6.07
N CYS A 244 5.30 2.21 6.36
CA CYS A 244 5.24 0.84 6.82
C CYS A 244 4.40 0.72 8.10
N PRO A 245 3.48 -0.28 8.19
CA PRO A 245 2.54 -0.40 9.30
C PRO A 245 3.25 -0.65 10.61
N ILE A 246 2.67 -0.12 11.68
CA ILE A 246 3.03 -0.50 13.04
C ILE A 246 2.32 -1.81 13.32
N VAL A 247 3.08 -2.86 13.51
CA VAL A 247 2.58 -4.20 13.84
C VAL A 247 2.22 -4.26 15.31
N GLU A 248 3.09 -3.69 16.14
CA GLU A 248 2.92 -3.64 17.58
C GLU A 248 3.46 -2.32 18.13
N THR A 249 2.73 -1.70 19.05
CA THR A 249 3.16 -0.45 19.69
C THR A 249 4.01 -0.74 20.93
N ALA A 250 4.94 0.16 21.27
CA ALA A 250 5.72 0.06 22.49
C ALA A 250 4.87 0.00 23.77
N ALA A 251 3.65 0.57 23.73
CA ALA A 251 2.71 0.52 24.86
C ALA A 251 2.01 -0.83 25.01
N ALA A 252 1.85 -1.59 23.91
CA ALA A 252 1.21 -2.91 23.92
C ALA A 252 2.22 -4.02 24.25
N ASN A 253 3.51 -3.80 23.93
CA ASN A 253 4.55 -4.79 24.17
C ASN A 253 5.51 -4.31 25.25
N SER A 254 5.40 -4.90 26.42
CA SER A 254 6.30 -4.61 27.56
C SER A 254 7.74 -5.08 27.33
N ALA A 255 7.96 -5.93 26.35
CA ALA A 255 9.27 -6.51 26.03
C ALA A 255 10.07 -5.66 25.03
N ASN A 256 9.41 -4.83 24.22
CA ASN A 256 10.04 -3.95 23.26
C ASN A 256 10.01 -2.48 23.70
N THR A 257 11.13 -1.79 23.54
CA THR A 257 11.27 -0.37 23.90
C THR A 257 10.77 0.59 22.83
N GLY A 258 10.34 0.10 21.68
CA GLY A 258 9.90 0.88 20.51
C GLY A 258 8.76 0.24 19.74
N ASN A 259 8.20 1.00 18.82
CA ASN A 259 7.21 0.46 17.90
C ASN A 259 7.86 -0.54 16.93
N VAL A 260 7.18 -1.64 16.71
CA VAL A 260 7.60 -2.68 15.77
C VAL A 260 6.90 -2.45 14.44
N ARG A 261 7.65 -2.44 13.34
CA ARG A 261 7.11 -2.19 12.00
C ARG A 261 7.21 -3.41 11.11
N GLY A 262 6.24 -3.57 10.22
CA GLY A 262 6.23 -4.62 9.21
C GLY A 262 6.83 -4.13 7.89
N ALA A 263 7.86 -4.81 7.40
CA ALA A 263 8.32 -4.71 6.02
C ALA A 263 7.68 -5.82 5.20
N LEU A 264 7.32 -5.54 3.94
CA LEU A 264 6.63 -6.47 3.06
C LEU A 264 7.54 -6.93 1.93
N LEU A 265 7.73 -8.24 1.79
CA LEU A 265 8.26 -8.86 0.59
C LEU A 265 7.10 -9.46 -0.19
N ILE A 266 6.79 -8.89 -1.33
CA ILE A 266 5.61 -9.25 -2.13
C ILE A 266 5.96 -9.53 -3.58
N HIS A 267 5.25 -10.50 -4.16
CA HIS A 267 5.17 -10.65 -5.60
C HIS A 267 3.99 -9.85 -6.14
N LYS A 268 4.10 -9.32 -7.34
CA LYS A 268 3.10 -8.46 -7.97
C LYS A 268 1.68 -9.06 -7.98
N ASP A 269 1.56 -10.37 -8.12
CA ASP A 269 0.26 -11.07 -8.14
C ASP A 269 -0.28 -11.43 -6.75
N ALA A 270 0.44 -11.11 -5.66
CA ALA A 270 -0.02 -11.37 -4.29
C ALA A 270 -1.31 -10.61 -3.97
N CYS A 271 -1.33 -9.32 -4.31
CA CYS A 271 -2.42 -8.40 -4.02
C CYS A 271 -3.00 -7.77 -5.28
N VAL A 272 -4.28 -7.42 -5.21
CA VAL A 272 -4.99 -6.69 -6.26
C VAL A 272 -5.53 -5.38 -5.71
N LEU A 273 -5.30 -4.31 -6.47
CA LEU A 273 -5.94 -3.02 -6.31
C LEU A 273 -6.96 -2.86 -7.46
N ALA A 274 -8.24 -2.84 -7.12
CA ALA A 274 -9.34 -2.65 -8.06
C ALA A 274 -9.86 -1.22 -7.96
N GLU A 275 -9.75 -0.44 -9.03
CA GLU A 275 -10.23 0.93 -9.09
C GLU A 275 -11.52 1.00 -9.92
N GLN A 276 -12.60 1.52 -9.33
CA GLN A 276 -13.85 1.79 -10.04
C GLN A 276 -13.99 3.28 -10.39
N VAL A 277 -13.72 4.16 -9.41
CA VAL A 277 -13.65 5.59 -9.63
C VAL A 277 -12.25 6.04 -9.28
N GLY A 278 -11.52 6.50 -10.30
CA GLY A 278 -10.25 7.16 -10.05
C GLY A 278 -10.49 8.46 -9.29
N ILE A 279 -9.42 9.12 -8.87
CA ILE A 279 -9.56 10.40 -8.19
C ILE A 279 -10.31 11.37 -9.09
N ARG A 280 -11.37 11.89 -8.55
CA ARG A 280 -12.12 13.00 -9.15
C ARG A 280 -12.19 14.12 -8.13
N SER A 281 -12.13 15.34 -8.62
CA SER A 281 -12.32 16.53 -7.81
C SER A 281 -13.54 17.31 -8.29
N GLN A 282 -14.24 17.89 -7.35
CA GLN A 282 -15.40 18.74 -7.60
C GLN A 282 -15.29 20.00 -6.75
N THR A 283 -15.72 21.11 -7.29
CA THR A 283 -15.79 22.38 -6.57
C THR A 283 -17.22 22.92 -6.63
N GLN A 284 -17.70 23.41 -5.50
CA GLN A 284 -19.02 24.03 -5.41
C GLN A 284 -18.94 25.26 -4.51
N TYR A 285 -19.48 26.38 -4.99
CA TYR A 285 -19.62 27.56 -4.16
C TYR A 285 -20.77 27.38 -3.16
N LYS A 286 -20.50 27.58 -1.89
CA LYS A 286 -21.47 27.51 -0.80
C LYS A 286 -21.80 28.92 -0.33
N GLN A 287 -22.95 29.41 -0.72
CA GLN A 287 -23.42 30.76 -0.36
C GLN A 287 -23.60 30.94 1.15
N GLU A 288 -23.94 29.85 1.86
CA GLU A 288 -24.13 29.86 3.31
C GLU A 288 -22.83 30.16 4.09
N PHE A 289 -21.68 29.84 3.51
CA PHE A 289 -20.37 30.03 4.13
C PHE A 289 -19.48 31.04 3.40
N LEU A 290 -20.02 31.73 2.36
CA LEU A 290 -19.28 32.65 1.49
C LEU A 290 -17.90 32.07 1.11
N GLY A 291 -17.89 30.83 0.62
CA GLY A 291 -16.67 30.11 0.32
C GLY A 291 -16.85 28.99 -0.71
N THR A 292 -15.74 28.57 -1.28
CA THR A 292 -15.71 27.48 -2.25
C THR A 292 -15.41 26.15 -1.53
N LEU A 293 -16.35 25.21 -1.64
CA LEU A 293 -16.15 23.82 -1.19
C LEU A 293 -15.39 23.05 -2.26
N TYR A 294 -14.22 22.56 -1.90
CA TYR A 294 -13.42 21.64 -2.69
C TYR A 294 -13.57 20.22 -2.13
N THR A 295 -13.90 19.27 -2.98
CA THR A 295 -14.04 17.86 -2.59
C THR A 295 -13.30 16.98 -3.59
N ALA A 296 -12.43 16.10 -3.09
CA ALA A 296 -11.81 15.06 -3.89
C ALA A 296 -12.21 13.69 -3.32
N ASP A 297 -12.57 12.75 -4.18
CA ASP A 297 -12.96 11.41 -3.75
C ASP A 297 -12.39 10.32 -4.67
N THR A 298 -12.30 9.11 -4.12
CA THR A 298 -11.88 7.91 -4.84
C THR A 298 -12.65 6.70 -4.34
N LEU A 299 -12.91 5.73 -5.24
CA LEU A 299 -13.61 4.49 -4.92
C LEU A 299 -12.79 3.31 -5.45
N TYR A 300 -12.35 2.44 -4.54
CA TYR A 300 -11.51 1.30 -4.85
C TYR A 300 -11.79 0.11 -3.91
N GLY A 301 -11.18 -1.02 -4.22
CA GLY A 301 -11.15 -2.21 -3.38
C GLY A 301 -9.77 -2.83 -3.40
N THR A 302 -9.37 -3.44 -2.28
CA THR A 302 -8.10 -4.13 -2.13
C THR A 302 -8.32 -5.55 -1.61
N LYS A 303 -7.59 -6.53 -2.15
CA LYS A 303 -7.70 -7.93 -1.71
C LYS A 303 -6.40 -8.68 -1.95
N VAL A 304 -6.08 -9.60 -1.06
CA VAL A 304 -5.06 -10.63 -1.28
C VAL A 304 -5.64 -11.71 -2.18
N VAL A 305 -4.97 -12.01 -3.27
CA VAL A 305 -5.37 -13.04 -4.24
C VAL A 305 -4.57 -14.32 -4.05
N ARG A 306 -3.28 -14.17 -3.76
CA ARG A 306 -2.36 -15.28 -3.49
C ARG A 306 -1.66 -15.06 -2.15
N PRO A 307 -2.22 -15.58 -1.05
CA PRO A 307 -1.68 -15.34 0.28
C PRO A 307 -0.27 -15.91 0.48
N GLU A 308 0.11 -16.94 -0.28
CA GLU A 308 1.47 -17.53 -0.20
C GLU A 308 2.53 -16.62 -0.84
N SER A 309 2.14 -15.70 -1.72
CA SER A 309 3.07 -14.84 -2.49
C SER A 309 3.47 -13.56 -1.76
N GLY A 310 3.22 -13.47 -0.46
CA GLY A 310 3.60 -12.35 0.39
C GLY A 310 4.17 -12.80 1.71
N LEU A 311 5.25 -12.14 2.15
CA LEU A 311 5.89 -12.35 3.45
C LEU A 311 5.98 -11.02 4.19
N VAL A 312 5.89 -11.09 5.51
CA VAL A 312 6.06 -9.95 6.41
C VAL A 312 7.32 -10.14 7.23
N LEU A 313 8.22 -9.18 7.17
CA LEU A 313 9.38 -9.11 8.05
C LEU A 313 9.11 -8.05 9.11
N VAL A 314 9.03 -8.46 10.34
CA VAL A 314 8.78 -7.58 11.48
C VAL A 314 10.12 -7.11 12.04
N VAL A 315 10.29 -5.80 12.17
CA VAL A 315 11.54 -5.18 12.59
C VAL A 315 11.30 -4.13 13.68
N ASN A 316 12.22 -4.05 14.62
CA ASN A 316 12.24 -2.96 15.60
C ASN A 316 12.59 -1.64 14.90
N ASN A 317 11.92 -0.56 15.36
CA ASN A 317 12.12 0.78 14.81
C ASN A 317 13.18 1.54 15.58
#